data_589bab76712535cafeb685c988700f9c
#
_entry.id   589bab76712535cafeb685c988700f9c
#
_cell.length_a   1.000
_cell.length_b   1.000
_cell.length_c   1.000
_cell.angle_alpha   90.00
_cell.angle_beta   90.00
_cell.angle_gamma   90.00
#
_symmetry.space_group_name_H-M   'P 1'
#
loop_
_entity.id
_entity.type
_entity.pdbx_description
1 polymer ?
#
loop_
_entity_poly.entity_id
_entity_poly.type
_entity_poly.pdbx_seq_one_letter_code
_entity_poly.pdbx_strand_id
1 'polypeptide(L)'
;MNISKSLYTTGIQCSKALWLKKYKSEVLGPSDESAEIRFKTGHTVGELACDLFPNGVKVDFNPNLEQMVKETKKLLGSGVSVIYEAAFSFENTLVIVDIFEIDSEGISIYEVKSSTSLKDIYLHDVSIQYYTLQNLGYKIKSANIVYLNSSYVRGNELDIKELFIVEDVTETIKLLQEAVPTNLQIFQTYLADRETEPNIDIGKHCKNPYECLALDYCWRVQRNIPDYSVFNIFNLGSKKQIELYSQGIVDVDDIPDDFDLTANQKAAVDNYKSKQTYIDKTSIIEFLRTLTYPIYHLDFETFQQAIPEFKGLSPYEQIPFQYSLHIEYEDGRLEHKEFLAEDGVDPRYELSKSLVENILSNATVLAYNMSFEKGVIRKLANLYEIGRAHV
;
A
#
# COMPACT_ATOMS: atom_id res chain seq x y z
N MET A 1 2.38 -20.60 -23.02
CA MET A 1 3.16 -19.87 -21.99
C MET A 1 2.22 -19.57 -20.85
N ASN A 2 2.57 -20.00 -19.64
CA ASN A 2 1.67 -19.83 -18.50
C ASN A 2 1.64 -18.39 -17.99
N ILE A 3 0.45 -17.84 -17.82
CA ILE A 3 0.19 -16.55 -17.16
C ILE A 3 -0.08 -16.88 -15.69
N SER A 4 0.84 -16.47 -14.82
CA SER A 4 0.66 -16.58 -13.36
C SER A 4 -0.35 -15.54 -12.84
N LYS A 5 -0.86 -15.76 -11.63
CA LYS A 5 -1.70 -14.83 -10.88
C LYS A 5 -1.12 -13.39 -10.89
N SER A 6 0.17 -13.24 -10.57
CA SER A 6 0.81 -11.92 -10.55
C SER A 6 1.02 -11.30 -11.95
N LEU A 7 1.21 -12.10 -12.99
CA LEU A 7 1.26 -11.61 -14.36
C LEU A 7 -0.12 -11.17 -14.85
N TYR A 8 -1.17 -11.90 -14.48
CA TYR A 8 -2.53 -11.52 -14.80
C TYR A 8 -2.91 -10.16 -14.20
N THR A 9 -2.69 -9.96 -12.91
CA THR A 9 -2.97 -8.68 -12.24
C THR A 9 -2.10 -7.53 -12.78
N THR A 10 -0.83 -7.81 -13.14
CA THR A 10 0.01 -6.83 -13.86
C THR A 10 -0.60 -6.46 -15.22
N GLY A 11 -1.10 -7.44 -15.97
CA GLY A 11 -1.78 -7.22 -17.26
C GLY A 11 -3.07 -6.42 -17.13
N ILE A 12 -3.86 -6.66 -16.08
CA ILE A 12 -5.06 -5.88 -15.73
C ILE A 12 -4.70 -4.41 -15.50
N GLN A 13 -3.63 -4.15 -14.76
CA GLN A 13 -3.15 -2.78 -14.56
C GLN A 13 -2.65 -2.16 -15.85
N CYS A 14 -1.79 -2.88 -16.59
CA CYS A 14 -1.21 -2.41 -17.86
C CYS A 14 -0.60 -3.57 -18.64
N SER A 15 -1.12 -3.84 -19.86
CA SER A 15 -0.57 -4.89 -20.73
C SER A 15 0.86 -4.59 -21.17
N LYS A 16 1.26 -3.32 -21.25
CA LYS A 16 2.65 -2.92 -21.51
C LYS A 16 3.56 -3.29 -20.34
N ALA A 17 3.12 -3.05 -19.10
CA ALA A 17 3.88 -3.46 -17.90
C ALA A 17 4.06 -4.98 -17.84
N LEU A 18 3.03 -5.75 -18.22
CA LEU A 18 3.12 -7.20 -18.36
C LEU A 18 4.19 -7.61 -19.37
N TRP A 19 4.20 -6.98 -20.56
CA TRP A 19 5.18 -7.25 -21.60
C TRP A 19 6.60 -6.88 -21.16
N LEU A 20 6.78 -5.68 -20.57
CA LEU A 20 8.07 -5.21 -20.05
C LEU A 20 8.62 -6.15 -18.97
N LYS A 21 7.78 -6.58 -18.05
CA LYS A 21 8.14 -7.54 -16.98
C LYS A 21 8.67 -8.86 -17.57
N LYS A 22 8.20 -9.24 -18.75
CA LYS A 22 8.57 -10.50 -19.38
C LYS A 22 9.78 -10.41 -20.29
N TYR A 23 9.90 -9.33 -21.07
CA TYR A 23 10.86 -9.26 -22.17
C TYR A 23 11.89 -8.13 -22.04
N LYS A 24 11.67 -7.20 -21.13
CA LYS A 24 12.52 -6.02 -20.94
C LYS A 24 12.60 -5.64 -19.47
N SER A 25 12.85 -6.63 -18.61
CA SER A 25 12.87 -6.44 -17.15
C SER A 25 13.95 -5.47 -16.66
N GLU A 26 14.99 -5.23 -17.45
CA GLU A 26 16.07 -4.28 -17.19
C GLU A 26 15.63 -2.82 -17.12
N VAL A 27 14.45 -2.48 -17.70
CA VAL A 27 13.89 -1.12 -17.63
C VAL A 27 12.97 -0.90 -16.43
N LEU A 28 12.72 -1.95 -15.67
CA LEU A 28 11.93 -1.85 -14.43
C LEU A 28 12.81 -1.26 -13.33
N GLY A 29 12.26 -0.31 -12.60
CA GLY A 29 12.92 0.21 -11.42
C GLY A 29 13.22 -0.89 -10.40
N PRO A 30 14.22 -0.70 -9.53
CA PRO A 30 14.48 -1.63 -8.44
C PRO A 30 13.23 -1.74 -7.55
N SER A 31 12.98 -2.92 -7.01
CA SER A 31 12.09 -3.02 -5.86
C SER A 31 12.68 -2.17 -4.75
N ASP A 32 11.95 -1.16 -4.31
CA ASP A 32 12.39 -0.33 -3.19
C ASP A 32 12.38 -1.15 -1.89
N GLU A 33 13.10 -0.70 -0.90
CA GLU A 33 13.15 -1.33 0.43
C GLU A 33 11.75 -1.50 1.03
N SER A 34 10.84 -0.57 0.73
CA SER A 34 9.44 -0.65 1.16
C SER A 34 8.67 -1.80 0.48
N ALA A 35 9.05 -2.20 -0.73
CA ALA A 35 8.47 -3.37 -1.40
C ALA A 35 8.91 -4.68 -0.74
N GLU A 36 10.16 -4.77 -0.28
CA GLU A 36 10.64 -5.94 0.46
C GLU A 36 9.95 -6.07 1.81
N ILE A 37 9.76 -4.95 2.52
CA ILE A 37 9.02 -4.92 3.79
C ILE A 37 7.56 -5.35 3.55
N ARG A 38 6.89 -4.83 2.50
CA ARG A 38 5.53 -5.24 2.14
C ARG A 38 5.42 -6.73 1.81
N PHE A 39 6.42 -7.28 1.09
CA PHE A 39 6.46 -8.70 0.77
C PHE A 39 6.62 -9.56 2.03
N LYS A 40 7.56 -9.20 2.91
CA LYS A 40 7.77 -9.88 4.20
C LYS A 40 6.51 -9.81 5.08
N THR A 41 5.90 -8.63 5.17
CA THR A 41 4.63 -8.44 5.90
C THR A 41 3.52 -9.32 5.32
N GLY A 42 3.38 -9.36 3.98
CA GLY A 42 2.41 -10.21 3.30
C GLY A 42 2.59 -11.69 3.65
N HIS A 43 3.83 -12.17 3.67
CA HIS A 43 4.16 -13.54 4.04
C HIS A 43 3.77 -13.86 5.50
N THR A 44 4.17 -12.99 6.44
CA THR A 44 3.82 -13.17 7.87
C THR A 44 2.30 -13.17 8.11
N VAL A 45 1.56 -12.28 7.43
CA VAL A 45 0.09 -12.23 7.53
C VAL A 45 -0.55 -13.49 6.91
N GLY A 46 -0.01 -13.95 5.77
CA GLY A 46 -0.44 -15.18 5.11
C GLY A 46 -0.26 -16.41 5.98
N GLU A 47 0.89 -16.55 6.63
CA GLU A 47 1.15 -17.66 7.56
C GLU A 47 0.20 -17.62 8.76
N LEU A 48 -0.02 -16.45 9.35
CA LEU A 48 -0.94 -16.30 10.48
C LEU A 48 -2.41 -16.60 10.10
N ALA A 49 -2.83 -16.24 8.88
CA ALA A 49 -4.18 -16.52 8.41
C ALA A 49 -4.47 -18.04 8.25
N CYS A 50 -3.43 -18.86 8.07
CA CYS A 50 -3.58 -20.33 8.04
C CYS A 50 -4.14 -20.88 9.36
N ASP A 51 -3.93 -20.20 10.49
CA ASP A 51 -4.46 -20.64 11.78
C ASP A 51 -5.99 -20.50 11.90
N LEU A 52 -6.65 -19.75 10.98
CA LEU A 52 -8.11 -19.77 10.85
C LEU A 52 -8.64 -21.12 10.32
N PHE A 53 -7.80 -21.89 9.66
CA PHE A 53 -8.13 -23.15 8.97
C PHE A 53 -7.22 -24.28 9.47
N PRO A 54 -7.36 -24.73 10.71
CA PRO A 54 -6.42 -25.67 11.34
C PRO A 54 -6.39 -27.02 10.62
N ASN A 55 -5.26 -27.73 10.80
CA ASN A 55 -4.98 -29.04 10.21
C ASN A 55 -4.74 -29.03 8.69
N GLY A 56 -4.47 -27.87 8.09
CA GLY A 56 -4.06 -27.78 6.70
C GLY A 56 -2.63 -28.28 6.48
N VAL A 57 -2.35 -28.66 5.24
CA VAL A 57 -1.01 -29.09 4.79
C VAL A 57 -0.48 -28.06 3.80
N LYS A 58 0.71 -27.53 4.05
CA LYS A 58 1.36 -26.55 3.16
C LYS A 58 2.08 -27.24 2.01
N VAL A 59 1.89 -26.74 0.80
CA VAL A 59 2.74 -27.05 -0.33
C VAL A 59 3.95 -26.12 -0.30
N ASP A 60 5.13 -26.68 -0.14
CA ASP A 60 6.36 -25.88 -0.11
C ASP A 60 6.63 -25.24 -1.46
N PHE A 61 7.10 -23.98 -1.41
CA PHE A 61 7.47 -23.27 -2.63
C PHE A 61 8.56 -24.00 -3.41
N ASN A 62 8.34 -24.17 -4.70
CA ASN A 62 9.31 -24.73 -5.62
C ASN A 62 9.40 -23.83 -6.88
N PRO A 63 10.61 -23.40 -7.31
CA PRO A 63 10.77 -22.65 -8.56
C PRO A 63 10.22 -23.36 -9.78
N ASN A 64 10.21 -24.69 -9.78
CA ASN A 64 9.47 -25.50 -10.76
C ASN A 64 8.03 -25.66 -10.28
N LEU A 65 7.17 -24.74 -10.71
CA LEU A 65 5.76 -24.69 -10.29
C LEU A 65 4.95 -25.93 -10.68
N GLU A 66 5.39 -26.71 -11.69
CA GLU A 66 4.77 -28.01 -12.02
C GLU A 66 4.93 -29.03 -10.88
N GLN A 67 5.99 -28.91 -10.11
CA GLN A 67 6.20 -29.75 -8.92
C GLN A 67 5.17 -29.41 -7.83
N MET A 68 4.87 -28.14 -7.62
CA MET A 68 3.84 -27.71 -6.67
C MET A 68 2.44 -28.24 -7.11
N VAL A 69 2.12 -28.18 -8.42
CA VAL A 69 0.87 -28.74 -8.96
C VAL A 69 0.79 -30.25 -8.70
N LYS A 70 1.88 -30.98 -8.88
CA LYS A 70 1.94 -32.44 -8.60
C LYS A 70 1.74 -32.73 -7.12
N GLU A 71 2.38 -31.96 -6.22
CA GLU A 71 2.24 -32.14 -4.77
C GLU A 71 0.81 -31.82 -4.31
N THR A 72 0.21 -30.73 -4.80
CA THR A 72 -1.20 -30.41 -4.56
C THR A 72 -2.11 -31.57 -4.95
N LYS A 73 -1.92 -32.13 -6.15
CA LYS A 73 -2.70 -33.27 -6.63
C LYS A 73 -2.53 -34.50 -5.76
N LYS A 74 -1.32 -34.76 -5.27
CA LYS A 74 -1.03 -35.89 -4.36
C LYS A 74 -1.73 -35.69 -3.01
N LEU A 75 -1.71 -34.49 -2.42
CA LEU A 75 -2.40 -34.16 -1.18
C LEU A 75 -3.90 -34.35 -1.32
N LEU A 76 -4.51 -33.85 -2.39
CA LEU A 76 -5.92 -34.07 -2.69
C LEU A 76 -6.26 -35.57 -2.83
N GLY A 77 -5.39 -36.34 -3.50
CA GLY A 77 -5.54 -37.80 -3.64
C GLY A 77 -5.42 -38.57 -2.33
N SER A 78 -4.74 -38.00 -1.31
CA SER A 78 -4.64 -38.59 0.03
C SER A 78 -5.76 -38.17 1.00
N GLY A 79 -6.73 -37.35 0.55
CA GLY A 79 -7.86 -36.94 1.35
C GLY A 79 -7.62 -35.77 2.27
N VAL A 80 -6.58 -34.98 2.02
CA VAL A 80 -6.34 -33.71 2.72
C VAL A 80 -7.42 -32.72 2.36
N SER A 81 -8.12 -32.17 3.34
CA SER A 81 -9.25 -31.26 3.17
C SER A 81 -8.88 -29.78 3.13
N VAL A 82 -7.74 -29.40 3.72
CA VAL A 82 -7.22 -28.03 3.72
C VAL A 82 -5.79 -28.05 3.22
N ILE A 83 -5.49 -27.28 2.18
CA ILE A 83 -4.14 -27.17 1.60
C ILE A 83 -3.77 -25.70 1.51
N TYR A 84 -2.62 -25.36 2.09
CA TYR A 84 -2.05 -24.01 1.95
C TYR A 84 -1.12 -23.97 0.75
N GLU A 85 -1.09 -22.82 0.05
CA GLU A 85 -0.29 -22.61 -1.16
C GLU A 85 -0.58 -23.65 -2.26
N ALA A 86 -1.85 -24.02 -2.40
CA ALA A 86 -2.29 -25.04 -3.36
C ALA A 86 -2.13 -24.57 -4.81
N ALA A 87 -1.29 -25.24 -5.59
CA ALA A 87 -0.99 -24.86 -6.97
C ALA A 87 -1.85 -25.62 -7.98
N PHE A 88 -2.41 -24.89 -8.95
CA PHE A 88 -3.23 -25.43 -10.03
C PHE A 88 -2.83 -24.84 -11.38
N SER A 89 -2.95 -25.63 -12.45
CA SER A 89 -2.68 -25.18 -13.81
C SER A 89 -3.75 -25.70 -14.75
N PHE A 90 -4.28 -24.80 -15.57
CA PHE A 90 -5.21 -25.12 -16.64
C PHE A 90 -4.78 -24.35 -17.90
N GLU A 91 -4.57 -25.07 -19.03
CA GLU A 91 -4.07 -24.51 -20.28
C GLU A 91 -2.83 -23.61 -20.07
N ASN A 92 -3.01 -22.29 -20.26
CA ASN A 92 -1.95 -21.29 -20.13
C ASN A 92 -2.04 -20.51 -18.82
N THR A 93 -2.80 -20.98 -17.82
CA THR A 93 -2.87 -20.35 -16.50
C THR A 93 -2.17 -21.21 -15.45
N LEU A 94 -1.59 -20.54 -14.46
CA LEU A 94 -1.03 -21.16 -13.27
C LEU A 94 -1.35 -20.28 -12.07
N VAL A 95 -2.02 -20.84 -11.09
CA VAL A 95 -2.41 -20.13 -9.87
C VAL A 95 -1.93 -20.88 -8.64
N ILE A 96 -1.61 -20.15 -7.60
CA ILE A 96 -1.36 -20.66 -6.26
C ILE A 96 -2.43 -20.03 -5.38
N VAL A 97 -3.23 -20.85 -4.74
CA VAL A 97 -4.32 -20.46 -3.84
C VAL A 97 -3.75 -20.45 -2.43
N ASP A 98 -3.83 -19.33 -1.73
CA ASP A 98 -3.22 -19.19 -0.40
C ASP A 98 -3.80 -20.22 0.56
N ILE A 99 -5.15 -20.36 0.61
CA ILE A 99 -5.84 -21.39 1.40
C ILE A 99 -6.93 -22.03 0.53
N PHE A 100 -6.82 -23.31 0.33
CA PHE A 100 -7.77 -24.14 -0.42
C PHE A 100 -8.42 -25.14 0.52
N GLU A 101 -9.75 -25.15 0.58
CA GLU A 101 -10.54 -26.05 1.40
C GLU A 101 -11.49 -26.86 0.51
N ILE A 102 -11.65 -28.17 0.81
CA ILE A 102 -12.58 -29.06 0.12
C ILE A 102 -13.45 -29.80 1.11
N ASP A 103 -14.76 -29.79 0.88
CA ASP A 103 -15.74 -30.55 1.63
C ASP A 103 -16.70 -31.30 0.70
N SER A 104 -17.78 -31.89 1.25
CA SER A 104 -18.80 -32.63 0.48
C SER A 104 -19.65 -31.76 -0.46
N GLU A 105 -19.65 -30.43 -0.27
CA GLU A 105 -20.43 -29.48 -1.07
C GLU A 105 -19.64 -28.92 -2.24
N GLY A 106 -18.30 -28.90 -2.13
CA GLY A 106 -17.40 -28.37 -3.14
C GLY A 106 -16.11 -27.85 -2.55
N ILE A 107 -15.49 -26.87 -3.22
CA ILE A 107 -14.29 -26.21 -2.77
C ILE A 107 -14.55 -24.75 -2.36
N SER A 108 -13.84 -24.29 -1.35
CA SER A 108 -13.74 -22.90 -0.97
C SER A 108 -12.30 -22.41 -1.15
N ILE A 109 -12.13 -21.25 -1.71
CA ILE A 109 -10.81 -20.61 -1.89
C ILE A 109 -10.75 -19.33 -1.08
N TYR A 110 -9.58 -19.08 -0.49
CA TYR A 110 -9.34 -17.89 0.31
C TYR A 110 -8.02 -17.27 -0.13
N GLU A 111 -8.09 -16.01 -0.53
CA GLU A 111 -6.94 -15.18 -0.88
C GLU A 111 -6.63 -14.24 0.28
N VAL A 112 -5.43 -14.31 0.82
CA VAL A 112 -5.01 -13.53 1.98
C VAL A 112 -4.34 -12.23 1.55
N LYS A 113 -4.73 -11.14 2.17
CA LYS A 113 -4.16 -9.81 1.91
C LYS A 113 -3.78 -9.12 3.22
N SER A 114 -2.56 -8.58 3.27
CA SER A 114 -2.08 -7.78 4.41
C SER A 114 -2.66 -6.36 4.47
N SER A 115 -3.74 -6.06 3.73
CA SER A 115 -4.45 -4.78 3.78
C SER A 115 -5.57 -4.80 4.81
N THR A 116 -6.10 -3.62 5.14
CA THR A 116 -7.25 -3.44 6.03
C THR A 116 -8.56 -3.17 5.28
N SER A 117 -8.56 -3.31 3.96
CA SER A 117 -9.74 -3.11 3.12
C SER A 117 -9.63 -3.89 1.82
N LEU A 118 -10.78 -4.25 1.26
CA LEU A 118 -10.89 -4.84 -0.05
C LEU A 118 -10.51 -3.81 -1.14
N LYS A 119 -9.79 -4.27 -2.18
CA LYS A 119 -9.42 -3.47 -3.36
C LYS A 119 -9.83 -4.23 -4.61
N ASP A 120 -10.22 -3.50 -5.66
CA ASP A 120 -10.66 -4.09 -6.94
C ASP A 120 -9.64 -5.08 -7.53
N ILE A 121 -8.36 -4.79 -7.39
CA ILE A 121 -7.30 -5.67 -7.92
C ILE A 121 -7.28 -7.04 -7.24
N TYR A 122 -7.75 -7.16 -6.01
CA TYR A 122 -7.86 -8.43 -5.30
C TYR A 122 -8.97 -9.31 -5.88
N LEU A 123 -10.05 -8.67 -6.37
CA LEU A 123 -11.11 -9.39 -7.08
C LEU A 123 -10.58 -10.01 -8.39
N HIS A 124 -9.72 -9.30 -9.11
CA HIS A 124 -9.06 -9.84 -10.30
C HIS A 124 -8.10 -10.98 -9.96
N ASP A 125 -7.44 -10.92 -8.83
CA ASP A 125 -6.56 -11.96 -8.32
C ASP A 125 -7.34 -13.26 -8.03
N VAL A 126 -8.47 -13.14 -7.33
CA VAL A 126 -9.37 -14.28 -7.06
C VAL A 126 -10.08 -14.77 -8.33
N SER A 127 -10.40 -13.88 -9.30
CA SER A 127 -11.11 -14.27 -10.51
C SER A 127 -10.31 -15.22 -11.41
N ILE A 128 -9.01 -15.05 -11.55
CA ILE A 128 -8.19 -15.99 -12.32
C ILE A 128 -8.04 -17.34 -11.60
N GLN A 129 -8.04 -17.35 -10.28
CA GLN A 129 -8.04 -18.57 -9.48
C GLN A 129 -9.36 -19.33 -9.69
N TYR A 130 -10.48 -18.63 -9.56
CA TYR A 130 -11.82 -19.18 -9.80
C TYR A 130 -11.92 -19.76 -11.21
N TYR A 131 -11.51 -19.00 -12.23
CA TYR A 131 -11.48 -19.44 -13.63
C TYR A 131 -10.69 -20.75 -13.81
N THR A 132 -9.48 -20.80 -13.28
CA THR A 132 -8.60 -21.96 -13.40
C THR A 132 -9.22 -23.19 -12.75
N LEU A 133 -9.76 -23.07 -11.55
CA LEU A 133 -10.35 -24.17 -10.80
C LEU A 133 -11.66 -24.65 -11.42
N GLN A 134 -12.52 -23.74 -11.87
CA GLN A 134 -13.77 -24.09 -12.55
C GLN A 134 -13.50 -24.87 -13.83
N ASN A 135 -12.51 -24.49 -14.63
CA ASN A 135 -12.14 -25.18 -15.86
C ASN A 135 -11.44 -26.54 -15.61
N LEU A 136 -10.87 -26.74 -14.43
CA LEU A 136 -10.40 -28.05 -13.96
C LEU A 136 -11.52 -28.98 -13.48
N GLY A 137 -12.77 -28.50 -13.47
CA GLY A 137 -13.94 -29.26 -13.09
C GLY A 137 -14.31 -29.24 -11.62
N TYR A 138 -13.67 -28.37 -10.82
CA TYR A 138 -14.05 -28.21 -9.43
C TYR A 138 -15.38 -27.45 -9.29
N LYS A 139 -16.25 -27.92 -8.41
CA LYS A 139 -17.44 -27.20 -7.98
C LYS A 139 -17.05 -26.21 -6.92
N ILE A 140 -17.02 -24.93 -7.27
CA ILE A 140 -16.64 -23.88 -6.33
C ILE A 140 -17.85 -23.49 -5.47
N LYS A 141 -17.75 -23.69 -4.16
CA LYS A 141 -18.71 -23.33 -3.14
C LYS A 141 -18.61 -21.85 -2.79
N SER A 142 -17.40 -21.38 -2.50
CA SER A 142 -17.16 -19.98 -2.21
C SER A 142 -15.77 -19.50 -2.66
N ALA A 143 -15.67 -18.21 -2.95
CA ALA A 143 -14.43 -17.51 -3.21
C ALA A 143 -14.35 -16.33 -2.23
N ASN A 144 -13.29 -16.28 -1.42
CA ASN A 144 -13.20 -15.38 -0.29
C ASN A 144 -11.90 -14.59 -0.32
N ILE A 145 -11.94 -13.37 0.25
CA ILE A 145 -10.76 -12.57 0.55
C ILE A 145 -10.64 -12.45 2.06
N VAL A 146 -9.45 -12.77 2.57
CA VAL A 146 -9.09 -12.67 3.99
C VAL A 146 -8.18 -11.46 4.15
N TYR A 147 -8.58 -10.50 4.98
CA TYR A 147 -7.80 -9.29 5.22
C TYR A 147 -7.92 -8.82 6.67
N LEU A 148 -7.03 -7.91 7.07
CA LEU A 148 -6.94 -7.44 8.45
C LEU A 148 -8.11 -6.53 8.83
N ASN A 149 -8.68 -6.76 10.01
CA ASN A 149 -9.75 -5.96 10.58
C ASN A 149 -9.18 -4.69 11.22
N SER A 150 -9.38 -3.53 10.59
CA SER A 150 -8.94 -2.24 11.13
C SER A 150 -9.60 -1.85 12.46
N SER A 151 -10.73 -2.48 12.80
CA SER A 151 -11.43 -2.24 14.06
C SER A 151 -10.99 -3.20 15.18
N TYR A 152 -10.16 -4.18 14.87
CA TYR A 152 -9.58 -5.06 15.87
C TYR A 152 -8.67 -4.27 16.80
N VAL A 153 -8.80 -4.53 18.10
CA VAL A 153 -7.90 -3.98 19.13
C VAL A 153 -7.32 -5.14 19.92
N ARG A 154 -6.00 -5.31 19.89
CA ARG A 154 -5.31 -6.39 20.57
C ARG A 154 -5.55 -6.36 22.09
N GLY A 155 -6.00 -7.48 22.63
CA GLY A 155 -6.06 -7.74 24.07
C GLY A 155 -4.70 -8.12 24.65
N ASN A 156 -4.68 -8.91 25.73
CA ASN A 156 -3.44 -9.47 26.27
C ASN A 156 -2.83 -10.50 25.30
N GLU A 157 -3.70 -11.25 24.63
CA GLU A 157 -3.33 -12.22 23.62
C GLU A 157 -3.86 -11.78 22.25
N LEU A 158 -3.26 -12.29 21.18
CA LEU A 158 -3.72 -12.05 19.82
C LEU A 158 -4.92 -12.95 19.52
N ASP A 159 -6.07 -12.37 19.23
CA ASP A 159 -7.24 -13.10 18.75
C ASP A 159 -7.28 -13.11 17.24
N ILE A 160 -6.93 -14.24 16.63
CA ILE A 160 -6.83 -14.40 15.18
C ILE A 160 -8.20 -14.29 14.51
N LYS A 161 -9.27 -14.76 15.17
CA LYS A 161 -10.62 -14.70 14.59
C LYS A 161 -11.17 -13.28 14.50
N GLU A 162 -10.82 -12.45 15.48
CA GLU A 162 -11.19 -11.02 15.50
C GLU A 162 -10.24 -10.18 14.64
N LEU A 163 -8.97 -10.62 14.50
CA LEU A 163 -7.95 -9.93 13.70
C LEU A 163 -8.26 -9.95 12.21
N PHE A 164 -8.86 -11.03 11.69
CA PHE A 164 -9.14 -11.18 10.27
C PHE A 164 -10.62 -11.02 9.95
N ILE A 165 -10.90 -10.42 8.80
CA ILE A 165 -12.20 -10.45 8.13
C ILE A 165 -12.11 -11.45 7.00
N VAL A 166 -13.06 -12.37 6.93
CA VAL A 166 -13.27 -13.29 5.80
C VAL A 166 -14.48 -12.78 5.03
N GLU A 167 -14.25 -12.21 3.86
CA GLU A 167 -15.30 -11.65 3.01
C GLU A 167 -15.60 -12.56 1.82
N ASP A 168 -16.83 -13.04 1.73
CA ASP A 168 -17.30 -13.82 0.59
C ASP A 168 -17.55 -12.89 -0.61
N VAL A 169 -16.77 -13.08 -1.66
CA VAL A 169 -16.84 -12.31 -2.91
C VAL A 169 -17.34 -13.14 -4.09
N THR A 170 -17.92 -14.32 -3.83
CA THR A 170 -18.30 -15.31 -4.83
C THR A 170 -19.16 -14.72 -5.95
N GLU A 171 -20.20 -13.97 -5.61
CA GLU A 171 -21.09 -13.40 -6.62
C GLU A 171 -20.39 -12.34 -7.47
N THR A 172 -19.55 -11.50 -6.85
CA THR A 172 -18.73 -10.52 -7.59
C THR A 172 -17.75 -11.21 -8.52
N ILE A 173 -17.13 -12.31 -8.07
CA ILE A 173 -16.19 -13.09 -8.88
C ILE A 173 -16.90 -13.76 -10.07
N LYS A 174 -18.11 -14.26 -9.89
CA LYS A 174 -18.90 -14.81 -11.00
C LYS A 174 -19.19 -13.78 -12.09
N LEU A 175 -19.48 -12.54 -11.73
CA LEU A 175 -19.68 -11.45 -12.69
C LEU A 175 -18.41 -11.12 -13.50
N LEU A 176 -17.23 -11.30 -12.90
CA LEU A 176 -15.95 -11.06 -13.56
C LEU A 176 -15.51 -12.21 -14.49
N GLN A 177 -16.16 -13.39 -14.43
CA GLN A 177 -15.70 -14.58 -15.19
C GLN A 177 -15.78 -14.40 -16.70
N GLU A 178 -16.71 -13.62 -17.23
CA GLU A 178 -16.79 -13.34 -18.67
C GLU A 178 -15.58 -12.56 -19.19
N ALA A 179 -14.98 -11.71 -18.34
CA ALA A 179 -13.82 -10.91 -18.69
C ALA A 179 -12.49 -11.70 -18.64
N VAL A 180 -12.39 -12.75 -17.81
CA VAL A 180 -11.13 -13.48 -17.61
C VAL A 180 -10.57 -14.06 -18.91
N PRO A 181 -11.33 -14.87 -19.71
CA PRO A 181 -10.81 -15.42 -20.97
C PRO A 181 -10.44 -14.33 -21.98
N THR A 182 -11.21 -13.25 -22.05
CA THR A 182 -10.92 -12.11 -22.93
C THR A 182 -9.60 -11.44 -22.54
N ASN A 183 -9.38 -11.20 -21.27
CA ASN A 183 -8.13 -10.63 -20.75
C ASN A 183 -6.94 -11.56 -21.03
N LEU A 184 -7.10 -12.86 -20.78
CA LEU A 184 -6.08 -13.87 -21.07
C LEU A 184 -5.70 -13.88 -22.55
N GLN A 185 -6.68 -13.78 -23.45
CA GLN A 185 -6.43 -13.71 -24.90
C GLN A 185 -5.68 -12.43 -25.28
N ILE A 186 -6.07 -11.29 -24.74
CA ILE A 186 -5.37 -10.01 -24.96
C ILE A 186 -3.91 -10.11 -24.48
N PHE A 187 -3.68 -10.63 -23.26
CA PHE A 187 -2.32 -10.76 -22.71
C PHE A 187 -1.48 -11.74 -23.52
N GLN A 188 -2.06 -12.86 -23.96
CA GLN A 188 -1.36 -13.80 -24.83
C GLN A 188 -0.99 -13.18 -26.17
N THR A 189 -1.85 -12.33 -26.75
CA THR A 189 -1.56 -11.60 -27.98
C THR A 189 -0.36 -10.69 -27.81
N TYR A 190 -0.32 -9.89 -26.74
CA TYR A 190 0.85 -9.05 -26.44
C TYR A 190 2.11 -9.88 -26.17
N LEU A 191 1.99 -11.00 -25.47
CA LEU A 191 3.14 -11.86 -25.17
C LEU A 191 3.58 -12.77 -26.33
N ALA A 192 2.80 -12.89 -27.41
CA ALA A 192 3.20 -13.62 -28.61
C ALA A 192 4.22 -12.85 -29.44
N ASP A 193 4.13 -11.52 -29.45
CA ASP A 193 5.10 -10.65 -30.11
C ASP A 193 6.18 -10.20 -29.10
N ARG A 194 7.38 -10.75 -29.28
CA ARG A 194 8.54 -10.45 -28.41
C ARG A 194 9.31 -9.21 -28.83
N GLU A 195 9.13 -8.78 -30.06
CA GLU A 195 9.93 -7.73 -30.69
C GLU A 195 9.26 -6.36 -30.56
N THR A 196 7.93 -6.33 -30.59
CA THR A 196 7.17 -5.08 -30.60
C THR A 196 6.62 -4.76 -29.22
N GLU A 197 7.17 -3.73 -28.60
CA GLU A 197 6.68 -3.21 -27.32
C GLU A 197 5.27 -2.63 -27.49
N PRO A 198 4.30 -3.00 -26.62
CA PRO A 198 2.93 -2.48 -26.69
C PRO A 198 2.88 -0.94 -26.57
N ASN A 199 2.21 -0.30 -27.53
CA ASN A 199 2.05 1.14 -27.54
C ASN A 199 0.86 1.56 -26.63
N ILE A 200 1.08 1.48 -25.31
CA ILE A 200 0.14 1.96 -24.30
C ILE A 200 0.71 3.23 -23.69
N ASP A 201 -0.10 4.29 -23.69
CA ASP A 201 0.34 5.58 -23.17
C ASP A 201 0.28 5.64 -21.62
N ILE A 202 0.95 6.65 -21.06
CA ILE A 202 0.91 6.91 -19.63
C ILE A 202 -0.47 7.38 -19.18
N GLY A 203 -0.84 7.07 -17.94
CA GLY A 203 -2.16 7.41 -17.40
C GLY A 203 -2.30 7.06 -15.93
N LYS A 204 -3.55 7.11 -15.45
CA LYS A 204 -3.87 6.80 -14.04
C LYS A 204 -3.40 5.40 -13.63
N HIS A 205 -3.45 4.43 -14.54
CA HIS A 205 -3.01 3.06 -14.31
C HIS A 205 -1.52 2.94 -13.98
N CYS A 206 -0.69 3.95 -14.29
CA CYS A 206 0.71 3.95 -13.91
C CYS A 206 0.93 4.07 -12.38
N LYS A 207 -0.06 4.59 -11.66
CA LYS A 207 0.01 4.80 -10.20
C LYS A 207 -1.15 4.12 -9.43
N ASN A 208 -2.06 3.44 -10.12
CA ASN A 208 -3.23 2.80 -9.54
C ASN A 208 -3.42 1.38 -10.11
N PRO A 209 -3.59 0.34 -9.30
CA PRO A 209 -3.70 0.32 -7.82
C PRO A 209 -2.36 0.47 -7.09
N TYR A 210 -1.24 0.29 -7.79
CA TYR A 210 0.12 0.44 -7.27
C TYR A 210 0.97 1.21 -8.26
N GLU A 211 2.04 1.84 -7.79
CA GLU A 211 3.01 2.46 -8.67
C GLU A 211 3.67 1.38 -9.56
N CYS A 212 3.68 1.64 -10.85
CA CYS A 212 4.23 0.72 -11.85
C CYS A 212 5.76 0.77 -11.82
N LEU A 213 6.42 -0.38 -11.74
CA LEU A 213 7.89 -0.44 -11.78
C LEU A 213 8.50 0.11 -13.08
N ALA A 214 7.73 0.18 -14.16
CA ALA A 214 8.14 0.79 -15.44
C ALA A 214 7.82 2.29 -15.51
N LEU A 215 7.43 2.95 -14.41
CA LEU A 215 7.00 4.35 -14.42
C LEU A 215 8.09 5.24 -15.01
N ASP A 216 9.31 5.14 -14.50
CA ASP A 216 10.44 5.97 -14.93
C ASP A 216 10.76 5.78 -16.42
N TYR A 217 10.78 4.52 -16.88
CA TYR A 217 10.96 4.20 -18.29
C TYR A 217 9.87 4.82 -19.17
N CYS A 218 8.60 4.63 -18.84
CA CYS A 218 7.49 5.14 -19.64
C CYS A 218 7.39 6.66 -19.62
N TRP A 219 7.63 7.28 -18.47
CA TRP A 219 7.48 8.72 -18.28
C TRP A 219 8.71 9.49 -18.74
N ARG A 220 9.92 9.09 -18.28
CA ARG A 220 11.15 9.83 -18.51
C ARG A 220 11.77 9.48 -19.88
N VAL A 221 11.97 8.17 -20.11
CA VAL A 221 12.71 7.74 -21.31
C VAL A 221 11.83 7.81 -22.56
N GLN A 222 10.56 7.39 -22.48
CA GLN A 222 9.71 7.33 -23.67
C GLN A 222 8.92 8.61 -23.96
N ARG A 223 8.48 9.32 -22.92
CA ARG A 223 7.64 10.52 -23.06
C ARG A 223 8.37 11.82 -22.74
N ASN A 224 9.63 11.75 -22.30
CA ASN A 224 10.44 12.91 -21.91
C ASN A 224 9.74 13.84 -20.91
N ILE A 225 8.95 13.27 -19.98
CA ILE A 225 8.31 14.07 -18.94
C ILE A 225 9.39 14.67 -18.06
N PRO A 226 9.50 16.00 -17.93
CA PRO A 226 10.53 16.65 -17.12
C PRO A 226 10.35 16.36 -15.62
N ASP A 227 11.41 16.61 -14.83
CA ASP A 227 11.41 16.40 -13.38
C ASP A 227 10.33 17.22 -12.69
N TYR A 228 10.12 18.45 -13.13
CA TYR A 228 8.99 19.26 -12.74
C TYR A 228 8.09 19.54 -13.94
N SER A 229 6.84 19.19 -13.83
CA SER A 229 5.85 19.20 -14.91
C SER A 229 4.44 19.41 -14.34
N VAL A 230 3.41 19.40 -15.18
CA VAL A 230 2.01 19.44 -14.76
C VAL A 230 1.64 18.35 -13.76
N PHE A 231 2.40 17.26 -13.71
CA PHE A 231 2.20 16.15 -12.77
C PHE A 231 2.72 16.43 -11.35
N ASN A 232 3.50 17.50 -11.16
CA ASN A 232 4.08 17.88 -9.88
C ASN A 232 3.36 19.04 -9.20
N ILE A 233 2.35 19.64 -9.87
CA ILE A 233 1.57 20.73 -9.27
C ILE A 233 0.81 20.22 -8.06
N PHE A 234 1.05 20.84 -6.91
CA PHE A 234 0.48 20.44 -5.64
C PHE A 234 -1.05 20.37 -5.69
N ASN A 235 -1.61 19.24 -5.29
CA ASN A 235 -3.06 18.98 -5.25
C ASN A 235 -3.82 19.16 -6.58
N LEU A 236 -3.16 19.14 -7.74
CA LEU A 236 -3.84 19.28 -9.03
C LEU A 236 -4.80 18.09 -9.30
N GLY A 237 -4.50 16.94 -8.75
CA GLY A 237 -5.29 15.72 -8.93
C GLY A 237 -5.12 15.07 -10.31
N SER A 238 -5.14 13.75 -10.33
CA SER A 238 -4.81 12.96 -11.54
C SER A 238 -5.74 13.24 -12.74
N LYS A 239 -7.00 13.66 -12.50
CA LYS A 239 -7.93 13.98 -13.59
C LYS A 239 -7.44 15.18 -14.41
N LYS A 240 -7.11 16.30 -13.74
CA LYS A 240 -6.61 17.52 -14.40
C LYS A 240 -5.21 17.33 -14.97
N GLN A 241 -4.35 16.54 -14.30
CA GLN A 241 -3.02 16.18 -14.82
C GLN A 241 -3.13 15.44 -16.18
N ILE A 242 -3.98 14.42 -16.27
CA ILE A 242 -4.19 13.67 -17.51
C ILE A 242 -4.93 14.52 -18.56
N GLU A 243 -5.82 15.41 -18.16
CA GLU A 243 -6.47 16.36 -19.06
C GLU A 243 -5.45 17.25 -19.76
N LEU A 244 -4.52 17.88 -19.03
CA LEU A 244 -3.43 18.69 -19.58
C LEU A 244 -2.54 17.84 -20.50
N TYR A 245 -2.13 16.67 -20.04
CA TYR A 245 -1.30 15.76 -20.83
C TYR A 245 -1.97 15.35 -22.15
N SER A 246 -3.27 15.06 -22.15
CA SER A 246 -4.01 14.70 -23.38
C SER A 246 -4.10 15.83 -24.39
N GLN A 247 -3.93 17.08 -23.95
CA GLN A 247 -3.83 18.27 -24.79
C GLN A 247 -2.39 18.56 -25.25
N GLY A 248 -1.42 17.68 -24.90
CA GLY A 248 0.00 17.87 -25.20
C GLY A 248 0.71 18.82 -24.23
N ILE A 249 0.06 19.25 -23.17
CA ILE A 249 0.61 20.17 -22.17
C ILE A 249 1.31 19.34 -21.09
N VAL A 250 2.64 19.46 -21.05
CA VAL A 250 3.50 18.75 -20.10
C VAL A 250 4.24 19.75 -19.23
N ASP A 251 4.79 20.81 -19.81
CA ASP A 251 5.46 21.88 -19.08
C ASP A 251 4.45 22.78 -18.39
N VAL A 252 4.80 23.23 -17.19
CA VAL A 252 3.97 24.15 -16.41
C VAL A 252 3.87 25.53 -17.10
N ASP A 253 4.90 25.91 -17.87
CA ASP A 253 4.90 27.16 -18.64
C ASP A 253 3.79 27.17 -19.72
N ASP A 254 3.38 25.99 -20.22
CA ASP A 254 2.40 25.85 -21.31
C ASP A 254 0.94 25.79 -20.80
N ILE A 255 0.70 25.82 -19.50
CA ILE A 255 -0.67 25.78 -18.94
C ILE A 255 -1.43 27.04 -19.35
N PRO A 256 -2.62 26.92 -19.98
CA PRO A 256 -3.45 28.07 -20.32
C PRO A 256 -3.88 28.89 -19.10
N ASP A 257 -3.92 30.21 -19.22
CA ASP A 257 -4.25 31.12 -18.12
C ASP A 257 -5.71 30.96 -17.63
N ASP A 258 -6.58 30.44 -18.46
CA ASP A 258 -7.99 30.13 -18.18
C ASP A 258 -8.22 28.69 -17.70
N PHE A 259 -7.14 27.87 -17.57
CA PHE A 259 -7.28 26.53 -17.03
C PHE A 259 -7.78 26.58 -15.57
N ASP A 260 -8.75 25.71 -15.23
CA ASP A 260 -9.39 25.69 -13.92
C ASP A 260 -8.44 25.25 -12.80
N LEU A 261 -7.79 26.21 -12.16
CA LEU A 261 -6.88 26.05 -11.03
C LEU A 261 -7.46 26.73 -9.78
N THR A 262 -7.20 26.14 -8.62
CA THR A 262 -7.44 26.83 -7.33
C THR A 262 -6.47 28.02 -7.18
N ALA A 263 -6.78 28.96 -6.29
CA ALA A 263 -5.92 30.13 -6.06
C ALA A 263 -4.48 29.75 -5.75
N ASN A 264 -4.26 28.73 -4.90
CA ASN A 264 -2.92 28.25 -4.55
C ASN A 264 -2.20 27.57 -5.73
N GLN A 265 -2.92 26.81 -6.56
CA GLN A 265 -2.36 26.19 -7.76
C GLN A 265 -2.00 27.27 -8.79
N LYS A 266 -2.87 28.25 -8.98
CA LYS A 266 -2.58 29.37 -9.88
C LYS A 266 -1.37 30.16 -9.43
N ALA A 267 -1.27 30.51 -8.15
CA ALA A 267 -0.09 31.16 -7.62
C ALA A 267 1.21 30.36 -7.82
N ALA A 268 1.15 29.02 -7.64
CA ALA A 268 2.29 28.16 -7.89
C ALA A 268 2.70 28.15 -9.38
N VAL A 269 1.74 28.08 -10.30
CA VAL A 269 1.95 28.13 -11.75
C VAL A 269 2.51 29.52 -12.16
N ASP A 270 1.93 30.62 -11.69
CA ASP A 270 2.38 31.98 -11.99
C ASP A 270 3.82 32.23 -11.48
N ASN A 271 4.14 31.73 -10.30
CA ASN A 271 5.51 31.80 -9.75
C ASN A 271 6.50 30.98 -10.59
N TYR A 272 6.10 29.79 -11.05
CA TYR A 272 6.92 28.99 -11.94
C TYR A 272 7.17 29.71 -13.26
N LYS A 273 6.12 30.20 -13.92
CA LYS A 273 6.20 30.93 -15.19
C LYS A 273 7.06 32.19 -15.09
N SER A 274 6.90 32.96 -14.01
CA SER A 274 7.69 34.19 -13.78
C SER A 274 9.12 33.94 -13.29
N LYS A 275 9.42 32.69 -12.89
CA LYS A 275 10.69 32.30 -12.24
C LYS A 275 11.02 33.16 -11.00
N GLN A 276 9.98 33.58 -10.27
CA GLN A 276 10.11 34.38 -9.06
C GLN A 276 9.72 33.54 -7.84
N THR A 277 10.43 33.81 -6.74
CA THR A 277 10.07 33.26 -5.44
C THR A 277 9.05 34.18 -4.79
N TYR A 278 7.86 33.65 -4.51
CA TYR A 278 6.86 34.37 -3.71
C TYR A 278 7.13 34.18 -2.21
N ILE A 279 7.20 35.29 -1.50
CA ILE A 279 7.39 35.31 -0.05
C ILE A 279 6.36 36.27 0.56
N ASP A 280 5.37 35.70 1.27
CA ASP A 280 4.40 36.50 2.03
C ASP A 280 5.02 36.93 3.38
N LYS A 281 5.77 38.02 3.33
CA LYS A 281 6.44 38.57 4.52
C LYS A 281 5.45 38.98 5.61
N THR A 282 4.25 39.42 5.25
CA THR A 282 3.24 39.85 6.21
C THR A 282 2.75 38.65 7.02
N SER A 283 2.30 37.58 6.37
CA SER A 283 1.84 36.37 7.05
C SER A 283 2.96 35.71 7.85
N ILE A 284 4.20 35.74 7.36
CA ILE A 284 5.37 35.23 8.11
C ILE A 284 5.57 36.02 9.40
N ILE A 285 5.55 37.36 9.33
CA ILE A 285 5.73 38.22 10.52
C ILE A 285 4.59 38.05 11.52
N GLU A 286 3.35 37.93 11.04
CA GLU A 286 2.19 37.67 11.88
C GLU A 286 2.31 36.31 12.60
N PHE A 287 2.72 35.27 11.89
CA PHE A 287 2.98 33.95 12.48
C PHE A 287 4.08 34.03 13.54
N LEU A 288 5.23 34.63 13.23
CA LEU A 288 6.35 34.77 14.17
C LEU A 288 5.97 35.51 15.45
N ARG A 289 5.07 36.52 15.38
CA ARG A 289 4.55 37.23 16.55
C ARG A 289 3.69 36.38 17.48
N THR A 290 3.16 35.24 17.02
CA THR A 290 2.40 34.32 17.88
C THR A 290 3.29 33.44 18.74
N LEU A 291 4.59 33.35 18.42
CA LEU A 291 5.53 32.50 19.13
C LEU A 291 5.99 33.18 20.43
N THR A 292 6.04 32.39 21.49
CA THR A 292 6.53 32.80 22.80
C THR A 292 7.64 31.87 23.26
N TYR A 293 8.74 32.45 23.75
CA TYR A 293 9.87 31.65 24.26
C TYR A 293 9.58 31.07 25.64
N PRO A 294 10.15 29.89 25.99
CA PRO A 294 10.95 29.04 25.10
C PRO A 294 10.06 28.35 24.05
N ILE A 295 10.60 28.20 22.82
CA ILE A 295 9.94 27.50 21.72
C ILE A 295 10.46 26.07 21.68
N TYR A 296 9.53 25.11 21.62
CA TYR A 296 9.82 23.69 21.58
C TYR A 296 9.59 23.15 20.16
N HIS A 297 10.66 22.76 19.48
CA HIS A 297 10.59 22.14 18.14
C HIS A 297 10.52 20.64 18.33
N LEU A 298 9.36 20.04 18.04
CA LEU A 298 9.08 18.62 18.26
C LEU A 298 8.93 17.87 16.94
N ASP A 299 9.57 16.71 16.87
CA ASP A 299 9.47 15.77 15.75
C ASP A 299 9.39 14.33 16.28
N PHE A 300 8.49 13.51 15.68
CA PHE A 300 8.31 12.11 16.05
C PHE A 300 8.72 11.18 14.93
N GLU A 301 9.34 10.06 15.30
CA GLU A 301 9.44 8.89 14.44
C GLU A 301 8.47 7.81 14.89
N THR A 302 7.79 7.21 13.92
CA THR A 302 6.77 6.19 14.17
C THR A 302 6.94 4.99 13.24
N PHE A 303 6.52 3.82 13.70
CA PHE A 303 6.38 2.65 12.84
C PHE A 303 4.95 2.11 12.87
N GLN A 304 4.65 1.23 11.93
CA GLN A 304 3.35 0.57 11.79
C GLN A 304 3.56 -0.92 11.56
N GLN A 305 2.72 -1.74 12.16
CA GLN A 305 2.74 -3.19 12.00
C GLN A 305 1.38 -3.68 11.51
N ALA A 306 1.39 -4.61 10.56
CA ALA A 306 0.17 -5.27 10.09
C ALA A 306 -0.50 -6.07 11.21
N ILE A 307 0.32 -6.81 11.98
CA ILE A 307 -0.12 -7.59 13.13
C ILE A 307 0.27 -6.79 14.38
N PRO A 308 -0.71 -6.31 15.18
CA PRO A 308 -0.41 -5.52 16.37
C PRO A 308 0.42 -6.31 17.38
N GLU A 309 1.57 -5.77 17.80
CA GLU A 309 2.47 -6.42 18.75
C GLU A 309 2.06 -6.16 20.20
N PHE A 310 1.60 -4.95 20.52
CA PHE A 310 1.29 -4.54 21.88
C PHE A 310 -0.22 -4.45 22.11
N LYS A 311 -0.62 -4.66 23.37
CA LYS A 311 -2.01 -4.49 23.82
C LYS A 311 -2.55 -3.10 23.51
N GLY A 312 -3.81 -3.03 23.08
CA GLY A 312 -4.51 -1.78 22.76
C GLY A 312 -4.18 -1.21 21.39
N LEU A 313 -3.44 -1.93 20.55
CA LEU A 313 -3.13 -1.53 19.16
C LEU A 313 -4.07 -2.20 18.15
N SER A 314 -4.31 -1.50 17.08
CA SER A 314 -4.98 -1.98 15.88
C SER A 314 -3.98 -2.23 14.74
N PRO A 315 -4.34 -3.03 13.70
CA PRO A 315 -3.52 -3.20 12.50
C PRO A 315 -3.15 -1.86 11.87
N TYR A 316 -1.86 -1.69 11.56
CA TYR A 316 -1.28 -0.47 10.98
C TYR A 316 -1.47 0.80 11.81
N GLU A 317 -1.75 0.67 13.09
CA GLU A 317 -1.72 1.83 13.98
C GLU A 317 -0.30 2.35 14.16
N GLN A 318 -0.14 3.67 14.10
CA GLN A 318 1.17 4.32 14.28
C GLN A 318 1.59 4.26 15.75
N ILE A 319 2.80 3.80 15.98
CA ILE A 319 3.45 3.66 17.28
C ILE A 319 4.65 4.60 17.30
N PRO A 320 4.63 5.67 18.10
CA PRO A 320 5.80 6.52 18.24
C PRO A 320 6.87 5.79 19.04
N PHE A 321 8.09 5.73 18.51
CA PHE A 321 9.22 5.06 19.17
C PHE A 321 10.38 6.01 19.45
N GLN A 322 10.38 7.17 18.82
CA GLN A 322 11.39 8.20 19.02
C GLN A 322 10.76 9.58 18.96
N TYR A 323 11.31 10.52 19.72
CA TYR A 323 11.14 11.93 19.44
C TYR A 323 12.46 12.66 19.55
N SER A 324 12.56 13.78 18.81
CA SER A 324 13.58 14.82 18.94
C SER A 324 12.91 16.12 19.39
N LEU A 325 13.46 16.76 20.40
CA LEU A 325 12.92 17.98 20.99
C LEU A 325 14.04 19.01 21.14
N HIS A 326 14.01 20.08 20.34
CA HIS A 326 14.90 21.21 20.48
C HIS A 326 14.17 22.35 21.20
N ILE A 327 14.76 22.89 22.25
CA ILE A 327 14.23 23.98 23.06
C ILE A 327 15.04 25.24 22.78
N GLU A 328 14.42 26.21 22.12
CA GLU A 328 15.01 27.47 21.75
C GLU A 328 14.60 28.55 22.76
N TYR A 329 15.57 29.21 23.37
CA TYR A 329 15.37 30.29 24.34
C TYR A 329 15.54 31.66 23.67
N GLU A 330 14.94 32.70 24.29
CA GLU A 330 14.98 34.07 23.76
C GLU A 330 16.40 34.64 23.60
N ASP A 331 17.35 34.15 24.40
CA ASP A 331 18.77 34.52 24.33
C ASP A 331 19.54 33.80 23.22
N GLY A 332 18.86 32.96 22.42
CA GLY A 332 19.44 32.17 21.34
C GLY A 332 20.10 30.86 21.80
N ARG A 333 20.04 30.54 23.09
CA ARG A 333 20.50 29.23 23.58
C ARG A 333 19.58 28.14 23.07
N LEU A 334 20.16 27.02 22.64
CA LEU A 334 19.47 25.84 22.17
C LEU A 334 19.81 24.64 23.08
N GLU A 335 18.78 23.94 23.54
CA GLU A 335 18.90 22.69 24.30
C GLU A 335 18.26 21.57 23.50
N HIS A 336 18.82 20.35 23.57
CA HIS A 336 18.28 19.17 22.91
C HIS A 336 17.90 18.11 23.94
N LYS A 337 16.71 17.53 23.77
CA LYS A 337 16.21 16.37 24.47
C LYS A 337 15.77 15.34 23.42
N GLU A 338 15.88 14.08 23.76
CA GLU A 338 15.45 13.00 22.89
C GLU A 338 14.94 11.81 23.69
N PHE A 339 14.16 10.98 23.03
CA PHE A 339 13.77 9.67 23.49
C PHE A 339 13.92 8.68 22.34
N LEU A 340 14.49 7.53 22.61
CA LEU A 340 14.54 6.40 21.69
C LEU A 340 14.16 5.13 22.47
N ALA A 341 13.17 4.41 21.96
CA ALA A 341 12.69 3.17 22.55
C ALA A 341 13.72 2.05 22.46
N GLU A 342 13.69 1.15 23.40
CA GLU A 342 14.37 -0.14 23.32
C GLU A 342 13.59 -1.09 22.40
N ASP A 343 14.31 -1.93 21.66
CA ASP A 343 13.71 -2.92 20.77
C ASP A 343 12.87 -3.96 21.53
N GLY A 344 11.71 -4.30 20.99
CA GLY A 344 10.78 -5.28 21.58
C GLY A 344 10.01 -4.82 22.82
N VAL A 345 10.12 -3.54 23.22
CA VAL A 345 9.40 -2.97 24.35
C VAL A 345 8.34 -1.98 23.87
N ASP A 346 7.14 -2.01 24.47
CA ASP A 346 6.11 -1.01 24.16
C ASP A 346 6.57 0.40 24.57
N PRO A 347 6.85 1.29 23.60
CA PRO A 347 7.45 2.57 23.90
C PRO A 347 6.48 3.61 24.45
N ARG A 348 5.19 3.41 24.26
CA ARG A 348 4.16 4.45 24.38
C ARG A 348 4.09 5.09 25.76
N TYR A 349 4.24 4.29 26.82
CA TYR A 349 4.18 4.81 28.20
C TYR A 349 5.40 5.66 28.54
N GLU A 350 6.61 5.11 28.37
CA GLU A 350 7.84 5.82 28.74
C GLU A 350 8.09 7.04 27.85
N LEU A 351 7.74 6.95 26.57
CA LEU A 351 7.78 8.11 25.66
C LEU A 351 6.83 9.20 26.13
N SER A 352 5.59 8.87 26.50
CA SER A 352 4.60 9.81 27.01
C SER A 352 5.06 10.50 28.29
N LYS A 353 5.62 9.73 29.22
CA LYS A 353 6.18 10.23 30.47
C LYS A 353 7.33 11.21 30.22
N SER A 354 8.26 10.83 29.35
CA SER A 354 9.39 11.66 28.97
C SER A 354 8.95 12.98 28.31
N LEU A 355 7.92 12.96 27.46
CA LEU A 355 7.36 14.19 26.88
C LEU A 355 6.78 15.14 27.92
N VAL A 356 6.00 14.59 28.87
CA VAL A 356 5.41 15.41 29.97
C VAL A 356 6.47 16.02 30.87
N GLU A 357 7.56 15.30 31.11
CA GLU A 357 8.70 15.81 31.92
C GLU A 357 9.50 16.90 31.19
N ASN A 358 9.57 16.84 29.87
CA ASN A 358 10.43 17.71 29.08
C ASN A 358 9.71 18.92 28.45
N ILE A 359 8.37 18.92 28.35
CA ILE A 359 7.61 20.02 27.74
C ILE A 359 6.76 20.71 28.81
N LEU A 360 6.93 22.01 28.98
CA LEU A 360 6.15 22.81 29.93
C LEU A 360 4.69 22.91 29.49
N SER A 361 3.77 22.95 30.45
CA SER A 361 2.32 22.97 30.18
C SER A 361 1.83 24.20 29.37
N ASN A 362 2.58 25.29 29.38
CA ASN A 362 2.29 26.53 28.65
C ASN A 362 3.27 26.77 27.51
N ALA A 363 3.96 25.73 27.03
CA ALA A 363 4.97 25.82 25.99
C ALA A 363 4.36 26.17 24.62
N THR A 364 5.07 26.96 23.85
CA THR A 364 4.85 27.06 22.39
C THR A 364 5.55 25.88 21.72
N VAL A 365 4.78 24.93 21.19
CA VAL A 365 5.32 23.76 20.47
C VAL A 365 5.15 23.97 18.97
N LEU A 366 6.25 23.88 18.24
CA LEU A 366 6.29 23.89 16.78
C LEU A 366 6.55 22.48 16.26
N ALA A 367 5.81 22.09 15.24
CA ALA A 367 6.03 20.86 14.50
C ALA A 367 5.84 21.14 13.01
N TYR A 368 6.64 20.51 12.15
CA TYR A 368 6.56 20.73 10.71
C TYR A 368 5.21 20.25 10.15
N ASN A 369 4.78 19.06 10.53
CA ASN A 369 3.47 18.53 10.20
C ASN A 369 2.58 18.46 11.44
N MET A 370 2.18 19.61 11.96
CA MET A 370 1.41 19.74 13.19
C MET A 370 0.22 18.78 13.32
N SER A 371 -0.41 18.41 12.21
CA SER A 371 -1.56 17.48 12.22
C SER A 371 -1.15 16.07 12.62
N PHE A 372 0.04 15.64 12.21
CA PHE A 372 0.61 14.35 12.54
C PHE A 372 0.99 14.29 14.02
N GLU A 373 1.80 15.23 14.50
CA GLU A 373 2.27 15.27 15.88
C GLU A 373 1.09 15.40 16.87
N LYS A 374 0.11 16.26 16.57
CA LYS A 374 -1.13 16.33 17.35
C LYS A 374 -1.92 15.02 17.35
N GLY A 375 -1.91 14.28 16.22
CA GLY A 375 -2.50 12.96 16.13
C GLY A 375 -1.86 11.95 17.08
N VAL A 376 -0.53 11.91 17.10
CA VAL A 376 0.27 11.06 17.99
C VAL A 376 -0.01 11.41 19.46
N ILE A 377 0.15 12.69 19.82
CA ILE A 377 -0.07 13.18 21.21
C ILE A 377 -1.49 12.85 21.70
N ARG A 378 -2.53 13.07 20.87
CA ARG A 378 -3.91 12.76 21.26
C ARG A 378 -4.13 11.28 21.53
N LYS A 379 -3.53 10.40 20.72
CA LYS A 379 -3.61 8.95 20.94
C LYS A 379 -2.96 8.55 22.26
N LEU A 380 -1.76 9.07 22.52
CA LEU A 380 -1.04 8.83 23.79
C LEU A 380 -1.82 9.37 25.00
N ALA A 381 -2.35 10.58 24.90
CA ALA A 381 -3.15 11.21 25.96
C ALA A 381 -4.42 10.43 26.26
N ASN A 382 -5.11 9.89 25.25
CA ASN A 382 -6.29 9.05 25.44
C ASN A 382 -5.94 7.70 26.07
N LEU A 383 -4.80 7.11 25.72
CA LEU A 383 -4.37 5.80 26.22
C LEU A 383 -3.99 5.83 27.70
N TYR A 384 -3.34 6.90 28.15
CA TYR A 384 -2.78 7.00 29.50
C TYR A 384 -3.49 8.02 30.39
N GLU A 385 -4.57 8.64 29.91
CA GLU A 385 -5.27 9.73 30.60
C GLU A 385 -4.34 10.89 31.00
N ILE A 386 -3.19 11.02 30.30
CA ILE A 386 -2.19 12.05 30.56
C ILE A 386 -2.68 13.37 29.96
N GLY A 387 -2.86 14.38 30.79
CA GLY A 387 -2.88 15.76 30.35
C GLY A 387 -4.04 16.21 29.48
N ARG A 388 -5.28 15.82 29.80
CA ARG A 388 -6.49 16.43 29.17
C ARG A 388 -6.55 17.95 29.25
N ALA A 389 -5.68 18.55 30.08
CA ALA A 389 -5.57 19.99 30.27
C ALA A 389 -4.58 20.68 29.31
N HIS A 390 -3.82 19.96 28.49
CA HIS A 390 -2.66 20.51 27.77
C HIS A 390 -2.64 20.24 26.25
N VAL A 391 -3.72 19.74 25.66
CA VAL A 391 -3.81 19.53 24.20
C VAL A 391 -4.77 20.52 23.55
#